data_5f2f8f09b9c8e8348ad8b9a3d2995324
#
_entry.id   5f2f8f09b9c8e8348ad8b9a3d2995324
#
_cell.length_a   1.000
_cell.length_b   1.000
_cell.length_c   1.000
_cell.angle_alpha   90.00
_cell.angle_beta   90.00
_cell.angle_gamma   90.00
#
_symmetry.space_group_name_H-M   'P 1'
#
loop_
_entity.id
_entity.type
_entity.pdbx_description
1 polymer ?
#
loop_
_entity_poly.entity_id
_entity_poly.type
_entity_poly.pdbx_seq_one_letter_code
_entity_poly.pdbx_strand_id
1 'polypeptide(L)'
;VAASLAAAAVFVYARTFAAGFIWDDDFYVWNNPTLKTLGGIFDIWFRPLSIPQYYPLVHTSYWLEYRLWGDHPAGYHVVNVFLHAGNAVLLWLVLRRLDVPAAWLGALLFAVHPVGVESVAWVTERKNTLSLCLALGSLLAWLEFRNEGTRAWRWYALSIALFAASLLAKTVTVSLVGVLLVLTWWKTGRITLRDIRLAAPYLAVGLPLAVATVWLEKHHVGAGNVDWGLSPFDRIVLAGRAVCFYASKLVWPHPLTFFYDRWQIDARQAWQWAFPAAVAAVLVGLVAVSGR
;
A
#
# COMPACT_ATOMS: atom_id res chain seq x y z
N VAL A 1 -9.20 22.80 -4.78
CA VAL A 1 -8.30 21.69 -5.19
C VAL A 1 -8.55 20.43 -4.34
N ALA A 2 -8.32 20.44 -3.01
CA ALA A 2 -8.56 19.24 -2.18
C ALA A 2 -10.02 18.76 -2.30
N ALA A 3 -10.98 19.67 -2.20
CA ALA A 3 -12.40 19.34 -2.34
C ALA A 3 -12.76 18.75 -3.72
N SER A 4 -12.13 19.20 -4.80
CA SER A 4 -12.38 18.63 -6.14
C SER A 4 -11.83 17.21 -6.28
N LEU A 5 -10.68 16.90 -5.68
CA LEU A 5 -10.13 15.53 -5.64
C LEU A 5 -11.02 14.59 -4.83
N ALA A 6 -11.45 15.03 -3.65
CA ALA A 6 -12.35 14.26 -2.81
C ALA A 6 -13.71 14.02 -3.51
N ALA A 7 -14.28 15.06 -4.11
CA ALA A 7 -15.52 14.94 -4.87
C ALA A 7 -15.41 13.99 -6.06
N ALA A 8 -14.30 14.01 -6.80
CA ALA A 8 -14.05 13.09 -7.91
C ALA A 8 -13.99 11.63 -7.43
N ALA A 9 -13.26 11.35 -6.34
CA ALA A 9 -13.21 10.01 -5.77
C ALA A 9 -14.60 9.54 -5.31
N VAL A 10 -15.33 10.36 -4.54
CA VAL A 10 -16.68 10.02 -4.08
C VAL A 10 -17.64 9.80 -5.25
N PHE A 11 -17.57 10.63 -6.28
CA PHE A 11 -18.44 10.50 -7.45
C PHE A 11 -18.21 9.17 -8.22
N VAL A 12 -16.94 8.84 -8.48
CA VAL A 12 -16.59 7.61 -9.21
C VAL A 12 -16.99 6.36 -8.43
N TYR A 13 -16.82 6.38 -7.11
CA TYR A 13 -17.12 5.23 -6.24
C TYR A 13 -18.50 5.28 -5.59
N ALA A 14 -19.38 6.22 -5.92
CA ALA A 14 -20.70 6.37 -5.29
C ALA A 14 -21.57 5.10 -5.37
N ARG A 15 -21.44 4.31 -6.44
CA ARG A 15 -22.17 3.05 -6.60
C ARG A 15 -21.79 1.99 -5.57
N THR A 16 -20.60 2.04 -4.99
CA THR A 16 -20.17 1.06 -3.97
C THR A 16 -20.96 1.21 -2.67
N PHE A 17 -21.55 2.38 -2.40
CA PHE A 17 -22.36 2.59 -1.19
C PHE A 17 -23.61 1.69 -1.11
N ALA A 18 -24.09 1.19 -2.25
CA ALA A 18 -25.19 0.25 -2.33
C ALA A 18 -24.72 -1.22 -2.51
N ALA A 19 -23.40 -1.47 -2.50
CA ALA A 19 -22.87 -2.82 -2.64
C ALA A 19 -22.98 -3.60 -1.32
N GLY A 20 -23.05 -4.93 -1.44
CA GLY A 20 -22.99 -5.87 -0.32
C GLY A 20 -21.57 -6.28 0.01
N PHE A 21 -21.44 -7.11 1.05
CA PHE A 21 -20.19 -7.83 1.32
C PHE A 21 -19.93 -8.89 0.25
N ILE A 22 -18.64 -9.09 -0.06
CA ILE A 22 -18.20 -10.08 -1.04
C ILE A 22 -17.00 -10.86 -0.48
N TRP A 23 -16.91 -12.14 -0.84
CA TRP A 23 -15.75 -13.00 -0.61
C TRP A 23 -15.22 -12.96 0.84
N ASP A 24 -13.96 -12.49 1.05
CA ASP A 24 -13.30 -12.45 2.35
C ASP A 24 -13.98 -11.51 3.36
N ASP A 25 -14.88 -10.64 2.93
CA ASP A 25 -15.64 -9.76 3.83
C ASP A 25 -16.42 -10.56 4.87
N ASP A 26 -16.80 -11.82 4.52
CA ASP A 26 -17.44 -12.74 5.44
C ASP A 26 -16.56 -13.06 6.65
N PHE A 27 -15.28 -13.29 6.43
CA PHE A 27 -14.33 -13.65 7.50
C PHE A 27 -13.75 -12.44 8.22
N TYR A 28 -13.64 -11.31 7.51
CA TYR A 28 -13.07 -10.09 8.08
C TYR A 28 -14.08 -9.28 8.88
N VAL A 29 -15.37 -9.30 8.48
CA VAL A 29 -16.42 -8.48 9.09
C VAL A 29 -17.57 -9.34 9.59
N TRP A 30 -18.37 -9.94 8.71
CA TRP A 30 -19.65 -10.54 9.07
C TRP A 30 -19.52 -11.67 10.10
N ASN A 31 -18.71 -12.68 9.84
CA ASN A 31 -18.51 -13.84 10.73
C ASN A 31 -17.35 -13.67 11.71
N ASN A 32 -16.77 -12.48 11.84
CA ASN A 32 -15.64 -12.24 12.71
C ASN A 32 -16.09 -12.04 14.17
N PRO A 33 -15.85 -13.03 15.08
CA PRO A 33 -16.30 -12.94 16.47
C PRO A 33 -15.60 -11.82 17.25
N THR A 34 -14.37 -11.43 16.85
CA THR A 34 -13.63 -10.38 17.55
C THR A 34 -14.30 -9.02 17.42
N LEU A 35 -15.08 -8.79 16.34
CA LEU A 35 -15.80 -7.53 16.17
C LEU A 35 -17.04 -7.45 17.03
N LYS A 36 -17.63 -8.58 17.42
CA LYS A 36 -18.94 -8.65 18.09
C LYS A 36 -18.88 -8.38 19.58
N THR A 37 -17.72 -8.43 20.20
CA THR A 37 -17.53 -8.25 21.66
C THR A 37 -16.66 -7.04 21.98
N LEU A 38 -16.84 -6.44 23.17
CA LEU A 38 -15.96 -5.37 23.64
C LEU A 38 -14.53 -5.87 23.88
N GLY A 39 -14.39 -7.11 24.39
CA GLY A 39 -13.08 -7.76 24.62
C GLY A 39 -12.33 -8.09 23.34
N GLY A 40 -13.01 -8.15 22.20
CA GLY A 40 -12.41 -8.50 20.93
C GLY A 40 -11.30 -7.55 20.49
N ILE A 41 -11.29 -6.29 20.96
CA ILE A 41 -10.18 -5.37 20.72
C ILE A 41 -8.87 -5.90 21.31
N PHE A 42 -8.92 -6.56 22.48
CA PHE A 42 -7.77 -7.22 23.07
C PHE A 42 -7.30 -8.41 22.22
N ASP A 43 -8.24 -9.22 21.72
CA ASP A 43 -7.91 -10.36 20.85
C ASP A 43 -7.28 -9.90 19.53
N ILE A 44 -7.78 -8.83 18.92
CA ILE A 44 -7.22 -8.21 17.70
C ILE A 44 -5.73 -7.85 17.90
N TRP A 45 -5.36 -7.28 19.03
CA TRP A 45 -4.00 -6.79 19.26
C TRP A 45 -3.04 -7.83 19.84
N PHE A 46 -3.50 -8.70 20.71
CA PHE A 46 -2.64 -9.57 21.51
C PHE A 46 -2.78 -11.06 21.19
N ARG A 47 -3.73 -11.44 20.31
CA ARG A 47 -3.90 -12.81 19.83
C ARG A 47 -3.86 -12.87 18.31
N PRO A 48 -2.65 -12.88 17.69
CA PRO A 48 -2.50 -12.73 16.23
C PRO A 48 -3.26 -13.77 15.40
N LEU A 49 -3.56 -14.94 15.99
CA LEU A 49 -4.28 -16.04 15.35
C LEU A 49 -5.82 -15.93 15.47
N SER A 50 -6.34 -14.90 16.15
CA SER A 50 -7.78 -14.69 16.30
C SER A 50 -8.43 -13.98 15.12
N ILE A 51 -7.63 -13.47 14.19
CA ILE A 51 -8.05 -12.73 13.00
C ILE A 51 -7.45 -13.37 11.74
N PRO A 52 -8.09 -13.27 10.57
CA PRO A 52 -7.65 -13.95 9.35
C PRO A 52 -6.22 -13.63 8.94
N GLN A 53 -5.85 -12.35 8.99
CA GLN A 53 -4.49 -11.85 8.79
C GLN A 53 -4.18 -10.81 9.86
N TYR A 54 -2.93 -10.78 10.34
CA TYR A 54 -2.56 -9.88 11.44
C TYR A 54 -2.37 -8.43 10.94
N TYR A 55 -3.50 -7.74 10.79
CA TYR A 55 -3.59 -6.32 10.49
C TYR A 55 -4.41 -5.60 11.57
N PRO A 56 -3.86 -5.43 12.79
CA PRO A 56 -4.64 -5.01 13.95
C PRO A 56 -5.30 -3.64 13.78
N LEU A 57 -4.70 -2.68 13.04
CA LEU A 57 -5.35 -1.40 12.77
C LEU A 57 -6.56 -1.50 11.85
N VAL A 58 -6.51 -2.39 10.85
CA VAL A 58 -7.66 -2.65 9.97
C VAL A 58 -8.80 -3.24 10.76
N HIS A 59 -8.53 -4.30 11.54
CA HIS A 59 -9.55 -4.93 12.39
C HIS A 59 -10.05 -3.99 13.50
N THR A 60 -9.21 -3.10 14.02
CA THR A 60 -9.65 -2.04 14.95
C THR A 60 -10.64 -1.09 14.27
N SER A 61 -10.41 -0.70 13.01
CA SER A 61 -11.37 0.12 12.28
C SER A 61 -12.71 -0.59 12.11
N TYR A 62 -12.69 -1.89 11.73
CA TYR A 62 -13.92 -2.69 11.64
C TYR A 62 -14.61 -2.86 12.99
N TRP A 63 -13.82 -3.05 14.08
CA TRP A 63 -14.36 -3.16 15.42
C TRP A 63 -15.12 -1.90 15.85
N LEU A 64 -14.61 -0.70 15.52
CA LEU A 64 -15.30 0.58 15.75
C LEU A 64 -16.54 0.70 14.88
N GLU A 65 -16.44 0.39 13.58
CA GLU A 65 -17.53 0.49 12.62
C GLU A 65 -18.66 -0.48 12.93
N TYR A 66 -18.34 -1.68 13.39
CA TYR A 66 -19.35 -2.66 13.81
C TYR A 66 -20.25 -2.12 14.91
N ARG A 67 -19.75 -1.24 15.79
CA ARG A 67 -20.58 -0.58 16.84
C ARG A 67 -21.45 0.53 16.31
N LEU A 68 -21.12 1.07 15.15
CA LEU A 68 -21.88 2.17 14.53
C LEU A 68 -23.02 1.65 13.67
N TRP A 69 -22.77 0.61 12.87
CA TRP A 69 -23.72 0.12 11.89
C TRP A 69 -23.81 -1.42 11.76
N GLY A 70 -23.18 -2.17 12.68
CA GLY A 70 -23.29 -3.64 12.72
C GLY A 70 -22.91 -4.30 11.40
N ASP A 71 -23.78 -5.13 10.87
CA ASP A 71 -23.59 -5.89 9.64
C ASP A 71 -24.02 -5.14 8.36
N HIS A 72 -24.30 -3.82 8.43
CA HIS A 72 -24.68 -3.04 7.26
C HIS A 72 -23.47 -2.63 6.41
N PRO A 73 -23.29 -3.14 5.17
CA PRO A 73 -22.06 -2.96 4.39
C PRO A 73 -21.82 -1.51 3.96
N ALA A 74 -22.87 -0.72 3.78
CA ALA A 74 -22.77 0.66 3.29
C ALA A 74 -21.78 1.53 4.08
N GLY A 75 -21.77 1.43 5.42
CA GLY A 75 -20.86 2.20 6.26
C GLY A 75 -19.40 1.86 6.01
N TYR A 76 -19.09 0.58 5.83
CA TYR A 76 -17.73 0.12 5.54
C TYR A 76 -17.25 0.60 4.16
N HIS A 77 -18.11 0.59 3.15
CA HIS A 77 -17.80 1.14 1.83
C HIS A 77 -17.56 2.66 1.91
N VAL A 78 -18.40 3.39 2.66
CA VAL A 78 -18.22 4.83 2.87
C VAL A 78 -16.84 5.13 3.42
N VAL A 79 -16.38 4.41 4.45
CA VAL A 79 -15.05 4.61 5.04
C VAL A 79 -13.94 4.32 4.03
N ASN A 80 -14.04 3.24 3.23
CA ASN A 80 -13.05 2.95 2.18
C ASN A 80 -12.95 4.07 1.15
N VAL A 81 -14.09 4.58 0.68
CA VAL A 81 -14.12 5.69 -0.30
C VAL A 81 -13.54 6.96 0.28
N PHE A 82 -13.85 7.30 1.54
CA PHE A 82 -13.27 8.48 2.20
C PHE A 82 -11.77 8.33 2.47
N LEU A 83 -11.28 7.14 2.82
CA LEU A 83 -9.84 6.86 2.92
C LEU A 83 -9.16 7.06 1.56
N HIS A 84 -9.76 6.58 0.48
CA HIS A 84 -9.23 6.77 -0.87
C HIS A 84 -9.23 8.25 -1.29
N ALA A 85 -10.31 8.98 -1.01
CA ALA A 85 -10.38 10.42 -1.22
C ALA A 85 -9.28 11.18 -0.43
N GLY A 86 -9.08 10.79 0.84
CA GLY A 86 -7.98 11.28 1.66
C GLY A 86 -6.62 10.97 1.07
N ASN A 87 -6.43 9.75 0.54
CA ASN A 87 -5.19 9.36 -0.14
C ASN A 87 -4.90 10.22 -1.38
N ALA A 88 -5.92 10.54 -2.17
CA ALA A 88 -5.76 11.43 -3.31
C ALA A 88 -5.31 12.85 -2.88
N VAL A 89 -5.88 13.37 -1.80
CA VAL A 89 -5.47 14.68 -1.24
C VAL A 89 -4.06 14.60 -0.67
N LEU A 90 -3.71 13.56 0.08
CA LEU A 90 -2.37 13.37 0.63
C LEU A 90 -1.33 13.22 -0.48
N LEU A 91 -1.63 12.45 -1.53
CA LEU A 91 -0.76 12.32 -2.70
C LEU A 91 -0.55 13.67 -3.39
N TRP A 92 -1.61 14.45 -3.57
CA TRP A 92 -1.47 15.81 -4.10
C TRP A 92 -0.54 16.67 -3.26
N LEU A 93 -0.65 16.62 -1.91
CA LEU A 93 0.22 17.35 -1.01
C LEU A 93 1.68 16.88 -1.12
N VAL A 94 1.91 15.56 -1.19
CA VAL A 94 3.25 14.99 -1.43
C VAL A 94 3.84 15.49 -2.74
N LEU A 95 3.10 15.38 -3.85
CA LEU A 95 3.56 15.82 -5.17
C LEU A 95 3.89 17.32 -5.19
N ARG A 96 3.08 18.13 -4.50
CA ARG A 96 3.36 19.57 -4.33
C ARG A 96 4.63 19.84 -3.55
N ARG A 97 4.88 19.09 -2.47
CA ARG A 97 6.12 19.22 -1.66
C ARG A 97 7.36 18.75 -2.41
N LEU A 98 7.18 17.89 -3.39
CA LEU A 98 8.23 17.43 -4.29
C LEU A 98 8.42 18.33 -5.50
N ASP A 99 7.67 19.45 -5.62
CA ASP A 99 7.67 20.37 -6.75
C ASP A 99 7.35 19.71 -8.10
N VAL A 100 6.53 18.64 -8.06
CA VAL A 100 6.10 17.93 -9.28
C VAL A 100 5.12 18.83 -10.05
N PRO A 101 5.39 19.16 -11.32
CA PRO A 101 4.45 19.90 -12.13
C PRO A 101 3.15 19.12 -12.32
N ALA A 102 2.04 19.82 -12.42
CA ALA A 102 0.70 19.22 -12.55
C ALA A 102 0.34 18.22 -11.41
N ALA A 103 0.82 18.46 -10.19
CA ALA A 103 0.57 17.61 -9.01
C ALA A 103 -0.92 17.30 -8.79
N TRP A 104 -1.82 18.25 -9.10
CA TRP A 104 -3.26 18.03 -9.02
C TRP A 104 -3.74 16.98 -10.04
N LEU A 105 -3.24 17.03 -11.27
CA LEU A 105 -3.59 16.06 -12.32
C LEU A 105 -3.12 14.66 -11.96
N GLY A 106 -1.91 14.51 -11.42
CA GLY A 106 -1.40 13.22 -10.93
C GLY A 106 -2.27 12.64 -9.84
N ALA A 107 -2.70 13.46 -8.88
CA ALA A 107 -3.60 13.04 -7.81
C ALA A 107 -5.02 12.74 -8.31
N LEU A 108 -5.52 13.48 -9.30
CA LEU A 108 -6.82 13.22 -9.94
C LEU A 108 -6.80 11.89 -10.69
N LEU A 109 -5.75 11.62 -11.46
CA LEU A 109 -5.58 10.34 -12.14
C LEU A 109 -5.58 9.19 -11.13
N PHE A 110 -4.86 9.32 -10.02
CA PHE A 110 -4.90 8.34 -8.93
C PHE A 110 -6.33 8.15 -8.38
N ALA A 111 -7.05 9.25 -8.13
CA ALA A 111 -8.38 9.21 -7.51
C ALA A 111 -9.42 8.47 -8.37
N VAL A 112 -9.31 8.57 -9.71
CA VAL A 112 -10.30 7.99 -10.64
C VAL A 112 -9.80 6.78 -11.42
N HIS A 113 -8.57 6.33 -11.16
CA HIS A 113 -7.95 5.27 -11.97
C HIS A 113 -8.63 3.92 -11.75
N PRO A 114 -9.04 3.21 -12.81
CA PRO A 114 -9.77 1.94 -12.68
C PRO A 114 -8.99 0.84 -11.95
N VAL A 115 -7.66 0.86 -11.96
CA VAL A 115 -6.82 -0.08 -11.19
C VAL A 115 -7.07 0.02 -9.68
N GLY A 116 -7.55 1.17 -9.18
CA GLY A 116 -7.88 1.35 -7.77
C GLY A 116 -9.18 0.68 -7.31
N VAL A 117 -10.02 0.20 -8.24
CA VAL A 117 -11.38 -0.27 -7.93
C VAL A 117 -11.39 -1.39 -6.90
N GLU A 118 -10.55 -2.40 -7.05
CA GLU A 118 -10.45 -3.51 -6.10
C GLU A 118 -10.13 -3.01 -4.69
N SER A 119 -9.12 -2.16 -4.55
CA SER A 119 -8.69 -1.63 -3.25
C SER A 119 -9.72 -0.72 -2.57
N VAL A 120 -10.64 -0.11 -3.32
CA VAL A 120 -11.60 0.87 -2.80
C VAL A 120 -12.99 0.27 -2.63
N ALA A 121 -13.44 -0.51 -3.62
CA ALA A 121 -14.78 -1.08 -3.62
C ALA A 121 -14.91 -2.32 -2.73
N TRP A 122 -13.86 -3.10 -2.55
CA TRP A 122 -13.86 -4.28 -1.71
C TRP A 122 -13.53 -3.91 -0.25
N VAL A 123 -14.43 -4.26 0.69
CA VAL A 123 -14.28 -3.83 2.10
C VAL A 123 -13.00 -4.38 2.72
N THR A 124 -12.68 -5.65 2.50
CA THR A 124 -11.49 -6.31 3.04
C THR A 124 -10.18 -5.66 2.55
N GLU A 125 -10.17 -5.05 1.37
CA GLU A 125 -9.01 -4.34 0.86
C GLU A 125 -8.77 -2.96 1.51
N ARG A 126 -9.52 -2.62 2.57
CA ARG A 126 -9.21 -1.50 3.48
C ARG A 126 -7.75 -1.47 3.90
N LYS A 127 -7.14 -2.64 4.05
CA LYS A 127 -5.71 -2.77 4.33
C LYS A 127 -4.85 -1.95 3.35
N ASN A 128 -5.26 -1.82 2.08
CA ASN A 128 -4.56 -1.00 1.09
C ASN A 128 -4.82 0.49 1.30
N THR A 129 -6.08 0.90 1.43
CA THR A 129 -6.45 2.31 1.54
C THR A 129 -5.97 2.93 2.85
N LEU A 130 -6.09 2.21 3.98
CA LEU A 130 -5.65 2.68 5.29
C LEU A 130 -4.12 2.71 5.39
N SER A 131 -3.42 1.65 4.96
CA SER A 131 -1.96 1.64 5.00
C SER A 131 -1.35 2.71 4.12
N LEU A 132 -1.91 2.97 2.93
CA LEU A 132 -1.47 4.05 2.05
C LEU A 132 -1.70 5.42 2.68
N CYS A 133 -2.84 5.64 3.35
CA CYS A 133 -3.14 6.89 4.06
C CYS A 133 -2.05 7.21 5.09
N LEU A 134 -1.72 6.22 5.91
CA LEU A 134 -0.71 6.34 6.95
C LEU A 134 0.70 6.48 6.36
N ALA A 135 1.02 5.76 5.28
CA ALA A 135 2.30 5.85 4.59
C ALA A 135 2.50 7.22 3.91
N LEU A 136 1.47 7.77 3.25
CA LEU A 136 1.53 9.11 2.68
C LEU A 136 1.64 10.19 3.76
N GLY A 137 0.95 10.03 4.89
CA GLY A 137 1.11 10.88 6.07
C GLY A 137 2.53 10.83 6.63
N SER A 138 3.12 9.61 6.72
CA SER A 138 4.51 9.41 7.13
C SER A 138 5.47 10.11 6.17
N LEU A 139 5.26 9.98 4.87
CA LEU A 139 6.08 10.63 3.85
C LEU A 139 5.99 12.16 3.92
N LEU A 140 4.78 12.71 4.11
CA LEU A 140 4.63 14.16 4.31
C LEU A 140 5.38 14.64 5.55
N ALA A 141 5.25 13.95 6.67
CA ALA A 141 5.96 14.29 7.89
C ALA A 141 7.49 14.20 7.69
N TRP A 142 7.99 13.20 6.93
CA TRP A 142 9.38 13.13 6.52
C TRP A 142 9.82 14.34 5.71
N LEU A 143 9.01 14.76 4.72
CA LEU A 143 9.33 15.92 3.89
C LEU A 143 9.36 17.22 4.72
N GLU A 144 8.46 17.37 5.71
CA GLU A 144 8.51 18.49 6.66
C GLU A 144 9.76 18.45 7.52
N PHE A 145 10.14 17.27 8.04
CA PHE A 145 11.39 17.09 8.78
C PHE A 145 12.61 17.52 7.97
N ARG A 146 12.62 17.24 6.66
CA ARG A 146 13.75 17.63 5.79
C ARG A 146 13.79 19.14 5.48
N ASN A 147 12.67 19.83 5.57
CA ASN A 147 12.53 21.25 5.27
C ASN A 147 12.71 22.16 6.51
N GLU A 148 12.30 21.72 7.70
CA GLU A 148 12.41 22.50 8.94
C GLU A 148 13.75 22.25 9.66
N GLY A 149 14.36 23.31 10.18
CA GLY A 149 15.62 23.27 10.95
C GLY A 149 15.49 22.63 12.35
N THR A 150 15.73 23.40 13.43
CA THR A 150 15.86 22.85 14.80
C THR A 150 14.62 22.24 15.44
N ARG A 151 13.41 22.54 14.95
CA ARG A 151 12.14 21.93 15.44
C ARG A 151 11.70 20.70 14.67
N ALA A 152 12.53 20.22 13.77
CA ALA A 152 12.18 19.16 12.83
C ALA A 152 11.92 17.77 13.48
N TRP A 153 12.46 17.50 14.69
CA TRP A 153 12.36 16.17 15.31
C TRP A 153 10.94 15.71 15.64
N ARG A 154 10.01 16.63 15.88
CA ARG A 154 8.59 16.28 16.03
C ARG A 154 8.02 15.64 14.74
N TRP A 155 8.41 16.17 13.58
CA TRP A 155 7.99 15.64 12.30
C TRP A 155 8.62 14.29 11.99
N TYR A 156 9.89 14.11 12.38
CA TYR A 156 10.55 12.81 12.27
C TYR A 156 9.90 11.74 13.16
N ALA A 157 9.60 12.07 14.41
CA ALA A 157 8.87 11.16 15.30
C ALA A 157 7.46 10.83 14.78
N LEU A 158 6.72 11.83 14.27
CA LEU A 158 5.42 11.62 13.64
C LEU A 158 5.54 10.72 12.41
N SER A 159 6.56 10.92 11.58
CA SER A 159 6.81 10.09 10.41
C SER A 159 7.02 8.62 10.78
N ILE A 160 7.86 8.34 11.78
CA ILE A 160 8.08 6.97 12.27
C ILE A 160 6.80 6.38 12.87
N ALA A 161 6.04 7.15 13.66
CA ALA A 161 4.80 6.69 14.25
C ALA A 161 3.75 6.33 13.20
N LEU A 162 3.57 7.17 12.17
CA LEU A 162 2.67 6.90 11.04
C LEU A 162 3.16 5.72 10.19
N PHE A 163 4.48 5.58 10.01
CA PHE A 163 5.06 4.41 9.35
C PHE A 163 4.77 3.12 10.13
N ALA A 164 5.00 3.11 11.44
CA ALA A 164 4.68 1.96 12.30
C ALA A 164 3.18 1.62 12.22
N ALA A 165 2.31 2.62 12.27
CA ALA A 165 0.87 2.43 12.09
C ALA A 165 0.54 1.88 10.69
N SER A 166 1.21 2.33 9.63
CA SER A 166 0.98 1.81 8.27
C SER A 166 1.34 0.32 8.15
N LEU A 167 2.40 -0.13 8.81
CA LEU A 167 2.79 -1.54 8.87
C LEU A 167 1.75 -2.40 9.61
N LEU A 168 1.13 -1.86 10.67
CA LEU A 168 0.05 -2.52 11.40
C LEU A 168 -1.28 -2.56 10.63
N ALA A 169 -1.39 -1.80 9.54
CA ALA A 169 -2.48 -1.89 8.58
C ALA A 169 -2.13 -2.83 7.40
N LYS A 170 -0.91 -2.77 6.88
CA LYS A 170 -0.37 -3.70 5.86
C LYS A 170 1.14 -3.59 5.79
N THR A 171 1.84 -4.69 6.01
CA THR A 171 3.31 -4.71 6.10
C THR A 171 4.05 -4.42 4.79
N VAL A 172 3.37 -4.46 3.64
CA VAL A 172 3.96 -4.07 2.34
C VAL A 172 4.53 -2.64 2.37
N THR A 173 4.03 -1.78 3.26
CA THR A 173 4.52 -0.40 3.44
C THR A 173 5.95 -0.32 4.00
N VAL A 174 6.57 -1.43 4.37
CA VAL A 174 8.02 -1.49 4.66
C VAL A 174 8.85 -0.94 3.49
N SER A 175 8.34 -1.05 2.26
CA SER A 175 8.94 -0.47 1.05
C SER A 175 9.09 1.07 1.10
N LEU A 176 8.36 1.76 1.99
CA LEU A 176 8.49 3.20 2.19
C LEU A 176 9.92 3.61 2.53
N VAL A 177 10.68 2.76 3.24
CA VAL A 177 12.09 3.03 3.55
C VAL A 177 12.91 3.25 2.28
N GLY A 178 12.71 2.38 1.28
CA GLY A 178 13.32 2.56 -0.04
C GLY A 178 12.87 3.85 -0.73
N VAL A 179 11.57 4.18 -0.64
CA VAL A 179 11.03 5.41 -1.20
C VAL A 179 11.67 6.64 -0.55
N LEU A 180 11.85 6.68 0.78
CA LEU A 180 12.51 7.79 1.48
C LEU A 180 13.95 7.99 0.99
N LEU A 181 14.70 6.91 0.77
CA LEU A 181 16.07 6.97 0.26
C LEU A 181 16.11 7.43 -1.21
N VAL A 182 15.24 6.90 -2.05
CA VAL A 182 15.13 7.30 -3.47
C VAL A 182 14.75 8.77 -3.59
N LEU A 183 13.78 9.26 -2.82
CA LEU A 183 13.39 10.67 -2.83
C LEU A 183 14.51 11.57 -2.30
N THR A 184 15.25 11.13 -1.28
CA THR A 184 16.43 11.83 -0.79
C THR A 184 17.48 11.96 -1.89
N TRP A 185 17.79 10.84 -2.55
CA TRP A 185 18.74 10.85 -3.68
C TRP A 185 18.24 11.74 -4.83
N TRP A 186 16.98 11.64 -5.20
CA TRP A 186 16.41 12.46 -6.28
C TRP A 186 16.50 13.97 -6.00
N LYS A 187 16.25 14.39 -4.74
CA LYS A 187 16.32 15.82 -4.35
C LYS A 187 17.73 16.34 -4.13
N THR A 188 18.68 15.50 -3.71
CA THR A 188 20.03 15.94 -3.26
C THR A 188 21.16 15.42 -4.16
N GLY A 189 20.86 14.54 -5.11
CA GLY A 189 21.84 13.89 -6.00
C GLY A 189 22.72 12.83 -5.31
N ARG A 190 22.58 12.61 -4.01
CA ARG A 190 23.41 11.65 -3.24
C ARG A 190 22.69 11.14 -1.99
N ILE A 191 23.11 9.95 -1.54
CA ILE A 191 22.73 9.41 -0.23
C ILE A 191 23.96 9.49 0.68
N THR A 192 23.79 10.11 1.84
CA THR A 192 24.87 10.26 2.83
C THR A 192 24.70 9.23 3.96
N LEU A 193 25.76 9.02 4.75
CA LEU A 193 25.69 8.19 5.95
C LEU A 193 24.63 8.69 6.96
N ARG A 194 24.40 10.02 7.00
CA ARG A 194 23.33 10.60 7.80
C ARG A 194 21.96 10.13 7.34
N ASP A 195 21.71 10.06 6.04
CA ASP A 195 20.44 9.62 5.49
C ASP A 195 20.18 8.13 5.81
N ILE A 196 21.22 7.30 5.73
CA ILE A 196 21.16 5.88 6.13
C ILE A 196 20.85 5.75 7.64
N ARG A 197 21.51 6.55 8.50
CA ARG A 197 21.22 6.56 9.94
C ARG A 197 19.78 7.01 10.25
N LEU A 198 19.25 7.96 9.50
CA LEU A 198 17.85 8.39 9.63
C LEU A 198 16.86 7.33 9.13
N ALA A 199 17.24 6.47 8.19
CA ALA A 199 16.44 5.35 7.75
C ALA A 199 16.48 4.14 8.71
N ALA A 200 17.53 4.03 9.55
CA ALA A 200 17.72 2.88 10.43
C ALA A 200 16.56 2.61 11.40
N PRO A 201 15.93 3.60 12.08
CA PRO A 201 14.76 3.36 12.93
C PRO A 201 13.55 2.81 12.18
N TYR A 202 13.35 3.21 10.92
CA TYR A 202 12.29 2.62 10.08
C TYR A 202 12.56 1.15 9.79
N LEU A 203 13.81 0.79 9.49
CA LEU A 203 14.19 -0.62 9.30
C LEU A 203 14.07 -1.41 10.60
N ALA A 204 14.44 -0.82 11.74
CA ALA A 204 14.33 -1.45 13.06
C ALA A 204 12.86 -1.79 13.43
N VAL A 205 11.90 -0.98 13.00
CA VAL A 205 10.47 -1.24 13.16
C VAL A 205 9.94 -2.16 12.06
N GLY A 206 10.33 -1.91 10.80
CA GLY A 206 9.76 -2.57 9.63
C GLY A 206 10.19 -4.03 9.47
N LEU A 207 11.47 -4.34 9.68
CA LEU A 207 11.99 -5.69 9.45
C LEU A 207 11.37 -6.75 10.39
N PRO A 208 11.27 -6.51 11.73
CA PRO A 208 10.63 -7.48 12.61
C PRO A 208 9.17 -7.74 12.25
N LEU A 209 8.40 -6.70 11.90
CA LEU A 209 7.00 -6.84 11.49
C LEU A 209 6.88 -7.57 10.14
N ALA A 210 7.78 -7.31 9.18
CA ALA A 210 7.80 -8.02 7.91
C ALA A 210 8.11 -9.51 8.11
N VAL A 211 9.10 -9.84 8.96
CA VAL A 211 9.44 -11.24 9.28
C VAL A 211 8.28 -11.93 9.99
N ALA A 212 7.64 -11.26 10.96
CA ALA A 212 6.47 -11.80 11.65
C ALA A 212 5.31 -12.05 10.66
N THR A 213 5.07 -11.14 9.73
CA THR A 213 4.04 -11.34 8.69
C THR A 213 4.36 -12.54 7.79
N VAL A 214 5.59 -12.66 7.30
CA VAL A 214 6.00 -13.81 6.47
C VAL A 214 5.81 -15.12 7.24
N TRP A 215 6.11 -15.14 8.53
CA TRP A 215 5.92 -16.30 9.36
C TRP A 215 4.43 -16.65 9.52
N LEU A 216 3.58 -15.66 9.83
CA LEU A 216 2.13 -15.82 9.96
C LEU A 216 1.48 -16.27 8.65
N GLU A 217 1.84 -15.66 7.52
CA GLU A 217 1.32 -16.03 6.19
C GLU A 217 1.65 -17.50 5.86
N LYS A 218 2.86 -17.96 6.19
CA LYS A 218 3.25 -19.33 5.93
C LYS A 218 2.55 -20.36 6.84
N HIS A 219 2.34 -20.04 8.12
CA HIS A 219 1.91 -21.02 9.12
C HIS A 219 0.42 -20.91 9.47
N HIS A 220 -0.18 -19.74 9.29
CA HIS A 220 -1.58 -19.50 9.63
C HIS A 220 -2.47 -19.38 8.39
N VAL A 221 -2.06 -18.59 7.40
CA VAL A 221 -2.85 -18.39 6.17
C VAL A 221 -2.65 -19.52 5.15
N GLY A 222 -1.55 -20.27 5.27
CA GLY A 222 -1.26 -21.42 4.38
C GLY A 222 -0.55 -21.06 3.08
N ALA A 223 0.01 -19.88 2.96
CA ALA A 223 0.74 -19.42 1.75
C ALA A 223 2.00 -20.28 1.44
N GLY A 224 2.47 -21.09 2.39
CA GLY A 224 3.60 -22.01 2.22
C GLY A 224 3.25 -23.36 1.59
N ASN A 225 1.98 -23.68 1.42
CA ASN A 225 1.54 -25.03 1.03
C ASN A 225 1.60 -25.29 -0.49
N VAL A 226 1.91 -24.29 -1.29
CA VAL A 226 2.02 -24.44 -2.75
C VAL A 226 3.47 -24.31 -3.19
N ASP A 227 4.10 -25.43 -3.55
CA ASP A 227 5.37 -25.40 -4.27
C ASP A 227 5.08 -25.05 -5.74
N TRP A 228 5.50 -23.86 -6.13
CA TRP A 228 5.33 -23.38 -7.49
C TRP A 228 6.35 -23.97 -8.48
N GLY A 229 7.34 -24.74 -8.00
CA GLY A 229 8.38 -25.36 -8.84
C GLY A 229 9.25 -24.34 -9.61
N LEU A 230 9.29 -23.07 -9.18
CA LEU A 230 10.01 -22.01 -9.88
C LEU A 230 11.47 -21.96 -9.45
N SER A 231 12.39 -22.12 -10.42
CA SER A 231 13.82 -21.87 -10.22
C SER A 231 14.09 -20.40 -9.88
N PRO A 232 15.27 -20.05 -9.35
CA PRO A 232 15.66 -18.65 -9.13
C PRO A 232 15.59 -17.80 -10.42
N PHE A 233 15.92 -18.37 -11.57
CA PHE A 233 15.85 -17.67 -12.86
C PHE A 233 14.41 -17.45 -13.31
N ASP A 234 13.51 -18.42 -13.10
CA ASP A 234 12.08 -18.26 -13.37
C ASP A 234 11.49 -17.12 -12.51
N ARG A 235 11.94 -16.99 -11.27
CA ARG A 235 11.50 -15.90 -10.37
C ARG A 235 11.94 -14.52 -10.87
N ILE A 236 13.13 -14.40 -11.46
CA ILE A 236 13.60 -13.15 -12.09
C ILE A 236 12.74 -12.81 -13.30
N VAL A 237 12.47 -13.78 -14.15
CA VAL A 237 11.61 -13.61 -15.33
C VAL A 237 10.19 -13.21 -14.90
N LEU A 238 9.62 -13.89 -13.90
CA LEU A 238 8.32 -13.59 -13.36
C LEU A 238 8.25 -12.16 -12.79
N ALA A 239 9.27 -11.76 -12.02
CA ALA A 239 9.32 -10.42 -11.44
C ALA A 239 9.37 -9.34 -12.53
N GLY A 240 10.21 -9.50 -13.55
CA GLY A 240 10.28 -8.58 -14.69
C GLY A 240 8.93 -8.50 -15.43
N ARG A 241 8.31 -9.65 -15.71
CA ARG A 241 7.00 -9.71 -16.36
C ARG A 241 5.91 -9.04 -15.52
N ALA A 242 5.90 -9.24 -14.19
CA ALA A 242 4.95 -8.60 -13.29
C ALA A 242 5.08 -7.07 -13.31
N VAL A 243 6.31 -6.53 -13.24
CA VAL A 243 6.54 -5.08 -13.32
C VAL A 243 6.02 -4.52 -14.65
N CYS A 244 6.35 -5.15 -15.79
CA CYS A 244 5.86 -4.72 -17.10
C CYS A 244 4.32 -4.82 -17.20
N PHE A 245 3.72 -5.87 -16.64
CA PHE A 245 2.28 -6.05 -16.62
C PHE A 245 1.59 -4.94 -15.82
N TYR A 246 2.04 -4.64 -14.59
CA TYR A 246 1.46 -3.55 -13.80
C TYR A 246 1.65 -2.19 -14.47
N ALA A 247 2.83 -1.93 -15.05
CA ALA A 247 3.06 -0.71 -15.82
C ALA A 247 2.09 -0.58 -17.00
N SER A 248 1.85 -1.67 -17.73
CA SER A 248 0.88 -1.68 -18.83
C SER A 248 -0.56 -1.41 -18.36
N LYS A 249 -0.96 -1.95 -17.20
CA LYS A 249 -2.29 -1.70 -16.62
C LYS A 249 -2.47 -0.28 -16.09
N LEU A 250 -1.39 0.38 -15.68
CA LEU A 250 -1.41 1.80 -15.33
C LEU A 250 -1.60 2.70 -16.55
N VAL A 251 -1.15 2.29 -17.73
CA VAL A 251 -1.33 3.06 -18.98
C VAL A 251 -2.62 2.67 -19.71
N TRP A 252 -2.94 1.38 -19.72
CA TRP A 252 -4.11 0.84 -20.38
C TRP A 252 -4.82 -0.20 -19.49
N PRO A 253 -5.78 0.24 -18.64
CA PRO A 253 -6.46 -0.60 -17.66
C PRO A 253 -7.55 -1.50 -18.27
N HIS A 254 -7.24 -2.20 -19.36
CA HIS A 254 -8.17 -3.11 -20.03
C HIS A 254 -7.45 -4.38 -20.52
N PRO A 255 -8.08 -5.56 -20.40
CA PRO A 255 -9.16 -5.87 -19.46
C PRO A 255 -8.65 -5.84 -18.00
N LEU A 256 -9.52 -5.43 -17.07
CA LEU A 256 -9.33 -5.66 -15.64
C LEU A 256 -10.22 -6.84 -15.24
N THR A 257 -9.60 -7.87 -14.69
CA THR A 257 -10.30 -9.06 -14.20
C THR A 257 -9.87 -9.31 -12.75
N PHE A 258 -10.77 -9.89 -11.97
CA PHE A 258 -10.47 -10.21 -10.58
C PHE A 258 -9.37 -11.28 -10.49
N PHE A 259 -9.39 -12.27 -11.41
CA PHE A 259 -8.32 -13.25 -11.59
C PHE A 259 -7.78 -13.18 -13.00
N TYR A 260 -6.46 -13.22 -13.10
CA TYR A 260 -5.74 -13.39 -14.36
C TYR A 260 -5.24 -14.82 -14.48
N ASP A 261 -5.21 -15.33 -15.70
CA ASP A 261 -4.65 -16.64 -15.98
C ASP A 261 -3.21 -16.72 -15.55
N ARG A 262 -2.82 -17.88 -15.00
CA ARG A 262 -1.46 -18.12 -14.57
C ARG A 262 -0.51 -18.12 -15.77
N TRP A 263 0.52 -17.31 -15.71
CA TRP A 263 1.56 -17.29 -16.73
C TRP A 263 2.41 -18.56 -16.66
N GLN A 264 2.68 -19.11 -17.83
CA GLN A 264 3.70 -20.14 -17.99
C GLN A 264 5.07 -19.47 -18.00
N ILE A 265 5.86 -19.69 -16.95
CA ILE A 265 7.20 -19.12 -16.79
C ILE A 265 8.21 -20.21 -17.04
N ASP A 266 9.16 -19.95 -17.94
CA ASP A 266 10.27 -20.83 -18.27
C ASP A 266 11.48 -19.98 -18.67
N ALA A 267 12.46 -19.89 -17.78
CA ALA A 267 13.68 -19.12 -18.01
C ALA A 267 14.57 -19.65 -19.16
N ARG A 268 14.29 -20.86 -19.69
CA ARG A 268 14.95 -21.40 -20.87
C ARG A 268 14.47 -20.73 -22.16
N GLN A 269 13.31 -20.09 -22.13
CA GLN A 269 12.77 -19.35 -23.27
C GLN A 269 13.36 -17.95 -23.32
N ALA A 270 14.27 -17.69 -24.24
CA ALA A 270 15.01 -16.44 -24.36
C ALA A 270 14.12 -15.19 -24.44
N TRP A 271 12.96 -15.27 -25.12
CA TRP A 271 12.05 -14.14 -25.26
C TRP A 271 11.49 -13.64 -23.92
N GLN A 272 11.36 -14.50 -22.91
CA GLN A 272 10.85 -14.11 -21.61
C GLN A 272 11.81 -13.18 -20.85
N TRP A 273 13.10 -13.21 -21.19
CA TRP A 273 14.09 -12.30 -20.61
C TRP A 273 13.94 -10.85 -21.10
N ALA A 274 13.15 -10.62 -22.16
CA ALA A 274 12.83 -9.26 -22.60
C ALA A 274 12.19 -8.40 -21.51
N PHE A 275 11.39 -9.01 -20.61
CA PHE A 275 10.73 -8.28 -19.51
C PHE A 275 11.73 -7.77 -18.46
N PRO A 276 12.57 -8.60 -17.81
CA PRO A 276 13.56 -8.08 -16.87
C PRO A 276 14.58 -7.17 -17.57
N ALA A 277 14.92 -7.40 -18.83
CA ALA A 277 15.80 -6.51 -19.59
C ALA A 277 15.18 -5.13 -19.81
N ALA A 278 13.89 -5.05 -20.14
CA ALA A 278 13.17 -3.78 -20.25
C ALA A 278 13.16 -3.01 -18.92
N VAL A 279 12.88 -3.69 -17.80
CA VAL A 279 12.93 -3.07 -16.46
C VAL A 279 14.33 -2.54 -16.16
N ALA A 280 15.37 -3.33 -16.43
CA ALA A 280 16.75 -2.93 -16.21
C ALA A 280 17.13 -1.71 -17.09
N ALA A 281 16.74 -1.70 -18.37
CA ALA A 281 16.99 -0.59 -19.28
C ALA A 281 16.34 0.71 -18.80
N VAL A 282 15.08 0.65 -18.30
CA VAL A 282 14.40 1.82 -17.72
C VAL A 282 15.15 2.31 -16.49
N LEU A 283 15.55 1.43 -15.58
CA LEU A 283 16.28 1.81 -14.35
C LEU A 283 17.63 2.47 -14.70
N VAL A 284 18.40 1.89 -15.62
CA VAL A 284 19.67 2.47 -16.10
C VAL A 284 19.43 3.84 -16.74
N GLY A 285 18.39 3.96 -17.57
CA GLY A 285 18.03 5.24 -18.19
C GLY A 285 17.70 6.31 -17.16
N LEU A 286 16.91 5.98 -16.15
CA LEU A 286 16.57 6.91 -15.05
C LEU A 286 17.80 7.37 -14.27
N VAL A 287 18.72 6.45 -13.95
CA VAL A 287 19.99 6.79 -13.28
C VAL A 287 20.87 7.67 -14.17
N ALA A 288 20.98 7.39 -15.45
CA ALA A 288 21.79 8.17 -16.39
C ALA A 288 21.25 9.62 -16.57
N VAL A 289 19.94 9.80 -16.54
CA VAL A 289 19.31 11.13 -16.66
C VAL A 289 19.43 11.91 -15.34
N SER A 290 19.30 11.25 -14.19
CA SER A 290 19.37 11.89 -12.88
C SER A 290 20.79 12.28 -12.47
N GLY A 291 21.82 11.71 -13.07
CA GLY A 291 23.23 12.07 -12.86
C GLY A 291 23.69 13.34 -13.60
N ARG A 292 22.78 13.99 -14.34
CA ARG A 292 23.01 15.28 -15.04
C ARG A 292 22.34 16.42 -14.28
#